data_f8d719661b0889937a215932f33f9164
#
_entry.id   f8d719661b0889937a215932f33f9164
#
_cell.length_a   1.000
_cell.length_b   1.000
_cell.length_c   1.000
_cell.angle_alpha   90.00
_cell.angle_beta   90.00
_cell.angle_gamma   90.00
#
_symmetry.space_group_name_H-M   'P 1'
#
loop_
_entity.id
_entity.type
_entity.pdbx_description
1 polymer ?
#
loop_
_entity_poly.entity_id
_entity_poly.type
_entity_poly.pdbx_seq_one_letter_code
_entity_poly.pdbx_strand_id
1 'polypeptide(L)'
;KYLPIKYEHVVFCHLSPFQLALYNLFLRSPAIARLLRGNGSQPLKAIGILKKLCNHPDLLSLPDDLEGSEELFPEGYKPGDRRHVAVELSGKLSVLTRFLASIRSNTDDKIVLISNYTQTLDLFERLCRLRRWGFFRLDGTMNINKRQKLVDRFNDPTAPEFIFLLSSKAGGCGLNLIGANRLVLFDPDWNPASDQQALARVWRDGQK
;
A
#
# COMPACT_ATOMS: atom_id res chain seq x y z
N LYS A 1 -25.29 11.19 -19.01
CA LYS A 1 -24.86 10.56 -17.72
C LYS A 1 -23.68 11.35 -17.20
N TYR A 2 -23.78 11.86 -16.00
CA TYR A 2 -22.74 12.67 -15.40
C TYR A 2 -22.02 11.86 -14.32
N LEU A 3 -20.67 11.87 -14.36
CA LEU A 3 -19.86 11.35 -13.29
C LEU A 3 -19.97 12.26 -12.06
N PRO A 4 -19.94 11.73 -10.83
CA PRO A 4 -19.90 12.55 -9.63
C PRO A 4 -18.61 13.37 -9.58
N ILE A 5 -18.63 14.43 -8.77
CA ILE A 5 -17.44 15.24 -8.54
C ILE A 5 -16.35 14.40 -7.89
N LYS A 6 -15.13 14.54 -8.39
CA LYS A 6 -13.94 13.91 -7.86
C LYS A 6 -13.07 14.92 -7.11
N TYR A 7 -12.63 14.55 -5.91
CA TYR A 7 -11.64 15.32 -5.14
C TYR A 7 -10.35 14.53 -5.09
N GLU A 8 -9.24 15.15 -5.50
CA GLU A 8 -7.92 14.56 -5.44
C GLU A 8 -7.06 15.28 -4.40
N HIS A 9 -6.42 14.50 -3.53
CA HIS A 9 -5.53 15.02 -2.50
C HIS A 9 -4.20 14.29 -2.56
N VAL A 10 -3.11 15.03 -2.39
CA VAL A 10 -1.78 14.47 -2.15
C VAL A 10 -1.44 14.73 -0.70
N VAL A 11 -1.22 13.65 0.05
CA VAL A 11 -0.91 13.72 1.48
C VAL A 11 0.57 13.41 1.66
N PHE A 12 1.33 14.41 2.12
CA PHE A 12 2.73 14.22 2.49
C PHE A 12 2.82 13.74 3.92
N CYS A 13 3.44 12.57 4.12
CA CYS A 13 3.60 11.97 5.42
C CYS A 13 5.06 12.09 5.89
N HIS A 14 5.26 12.48 7.14
CA HIS A 14 6.58 12.44 7.75
C HIS A 14 7.05 10.99 7.90
N LEU A 15 8.34 10.78 7.69
CA LEU A 15 8.96 9.51 8.06
C LEU A 15 8.93 9.34 9.58
N SER A 16 8.75 8.11 10.05
CA SER A 16 8.97 7.79 11.46
C SER A 16 10.45 8.01 11.84
N PRO A 17 10.79 8.15 13.12
CA PRO A 17 12.19 8.25 13.53
C PRO A 17 13.06 7.09 13.02
N PHE A 18 12.53 5.87 13.04
CA PHE A 18 13.24 4.71 12.52
C PHE A 18 13.42 4.78 11.00
N GLN A 19 12.37 5.12 10.25
CA GLN A 19 12.47 5.32 8.81
C GLN A 19 13.48 6.41 8.45
N LEU A 20 13.52 7.51 9.21
CA LEU A 20 14.45 8.61 8.97
C LEU A 20 15.89 8.15 9.22
N ALA A 21 16.14 7.40 10.30
CA ALA A 21 17.44 6.83 10.58
C ALA A 21 17.92 5.88 9.47
N LEU A 22 17.04 5.01 8.99
CA LEU A 22 17.34 4.11 7.88
C LEU A 22 17.57 4.88 6.57
N TYR A 23 16.81 5.93 6.33
CA TYR A 23 17.00 6.78 5.15
C TYR A 23 18.36 7.47 5.16
N ASN A 24 18.77 8.02 6.30
CA ASN A 24 20.10 8.63 6.44
C ASN A 24 21.21 7.60 6.25
N LEU A 25 21.04 6.39 6.76
CA LEU A 25 21.97 5.29 6.52
C LEU A 25 22.03 4.92 5.02
N PHE A 26 20.89 4.85 4.36
CA PHE A 26 20.79 4.60 2.92
C PHE A 26 21.61 5.62 2.12
N LEU A 27 21.50 6.90 2.45
CA LEU A 27 22.23 7.97 1.77
C LEU A 27 23.75 7.86 1.97
N ARG A 28 24.20 7.34 3.11
CA ARG A 28 25.63 7.18 3.44
C ARG A 28 26.21 5.85 3.00
N SER A 29 25.40 4.88 2.61
CA SER A 29 25.84 3.52 2.37
C SER A 29 26.73 3.41 1.11
N PRO A 30 27.98 2.92 1.25
CA PRO A 30 28.82 2.65 0.08
C PRO A 30 28.26 1.57 -0.83
N ALA A 31 27.57 0.57 -0.26
CA ALA A 31 26.92 -0.50 -1.02
C ALA A 31 25.81 0.05 -1.91
N ILE A 32 24.98 0.95 -1.37
CA ILE A 32 23.92 1.63 -2.14
C ILE A 32 24.54 2.50 -3.23
N ALA A 33 25.58 3.26 -2.92
CA ALA A 33 26.29 4.08 -3.90
C ALA A 33 26.83 3.24 -5.05
N ARG A 34 27.37 2.04 -4.79
CA ARG A 34 27.80 1.10 -5.82
C ARG A 34 26.64 0.61 -6.69
N LEU A 35 25.49 0.29 -6.08
CA LEU A 35 24.30 -0.12 -6.83
C LEU A 35 23.81 1.00 -7.77
N LEU A 36 23.78 2.24 -7.28
CA LEU A 36 23.31 3.39 -8.07
C LEU A 36 24.24 3.72 -9.25
N ARG A 37 25.54 3.43 -9.12
CA ARG A 37 26.52 3.59 -10.20
C ARG A 37 26.64 2.36 -11.10
N GLY A 38 26.00 1.26 -10.72
CA GLY A 38 26.04 0.00 -11.47
C GLY A 38 25.23 0.05 -12.75
N ASN A 39 25.31 -1.04 -13.52
CA ASN A 39 24.59 -1.22 -14.77
C ASN A 39 23.38 -2.15 -14.61
N GLY A 40 22.48 -2.11 -15.57
CA GLY A 40 21.34 -3.03 -15.64
C GLY A 40 20.35 -2.81 -14.51
N SER A 41 20.04 -3.86 -13.75
CA SER A 41 19.03 -3.84 -12.68
C SER A 41 19.54 -3.30 -11.34
N GLN A 42 20.83 -3.02 -11.19
CA GLN A 42 21.42 -2.61 -9.92
C GLN A 42 20.85 -1.27 -9.39
N PRO A 43 20.72 -0.20 -10.20
CA PRO A 43 20.09 1.03 -9.73
C PRO A 43 18.61 0.82 -9.33
N LEU A 44 17.90 -0.04 -10.03
CA LEU A 44 16.49 -0.36 -9.71
C LEU A 44 16.37 -1.08 -8.37
N LYS A 45 17.36 -1.91 -8.01
CA LYS A 45 17.41 -2.56 -6.69
C LYS A 45 17.52 -1.52 -5.57
N ALA A 46 18.40 -0.54 -5.72
CA ALA A 46 18.55 0.54 -4.74
C ALA A 46 17.27 1.38 -4.60
N ILE A 47 16.64 1.73 -5.72
CA ILE A 47 15.37 2.45 -5.73
C ILE A 47 14.26 1.63 -5.07
N GLY A 48 14.22 0.32 -5.31
CA GLY A 48 13.28 -0.60 -4.68
C GLY A 48 13.42 -0.64 -3.17
N ILE A 49 14.65 -0.68 -2.65
CA ILE A 49 14.92 -0.59 -1.21
C ILE A 49 14.36 0.72 -0.64
N LEU A 50 14.62 1.85 -1.28
CA LEU A 50 14.14 3.15 -0.84
C LEU A 50 12.60 3.22 -0.82
N LYS A 51 11.95 2.74 -1.86
CA LYS A 51 10.48 2.71 -1.93
C LYS A 51 9.86 1.86 -0.82
N LYS A 52 10.41 0.68 -0.58
CA LYS A 52 9.95 -0.19 0.51
C LYS A 52 10.17 0.45 1.86
N LEU A 53 11.33 1.06 2.09
CA LEU A 53 11.64 1.80 3.31
C LEU A 53 10.60 2.88 3.59
N CYS A 54 10.20 3.64 2.57
CA CYS A 54 9.19 4.69 2.70
C CYS A 54 7.79 4.14 2.99
N ASN A 55 7.48 2.93 2.55
CA ASN A 55 6.21 2.30 2.86
C ASN A 55 6.18 1.75 4.30
N HIS A 56 7.15 0.94 4.65
CA HIS A 56 7.34 0.41 6.02
C HIS A 56 8.69 -0.31 6.12
N PRO A 57 9.44 -0.16 7.23
CA PRO A 57 10.70 -0.87 7.42
C PRO A 57 10.59 -2.40 7.35
N ASP A 58 9.45 -2.97 7.76
CA ASP A 58 9.22 -4.43 7.74
C ASP A 58 9.14 -5.02 6.33
N LEU A 59 9.05 -4.19 5.29
CA LEU A 59 9.10 -4.64 3.91
C LEU A 59 10.54 -4.92 3.44
N LEU A 60 11.52 -4.46 4.20
CA LEU A 60 12.92 -4.74 3.97
C LEU A 60 13.34 -6.01 4.71
N SER A 61 14.31 -6.73 4.14
CA SER A 61 15.01 -7.81 4.82
C SER A 61 16.23 -7.22 5.56
N LEU A 62 15.97 -6.69 6.76
CA LEU A 62 17.03 -6.08 7.57
C LEU A 62 17.76 -7.13 8.41
N PRO A 63 19.10 -7.03 8.58
CA PRO A 63 19.96 -5.97 8.05
C PRO A 63 20.50 -6.19 6.62
N ASP A 64 20.10 -7.26 5.96
CA ASP A 64 20.71 -7.67 4.67
C ASP A 64 20.52 -6.63 3.56
N ASP A 65 19.34 -6.01 3.49
CA ASP A 65 19.06 -4.98 2.48
C ASP A 65 19.77 -3.65 2.76
N LEU A 66 20.16 -3.42 4.00
CA LEU A 66 20.81 -2.17 4.41
C LEU A 66 21.81 -2.46 5.54
N GLU A 67 23.05 -2.68 5.15
CA GLU A 67 24.16 -3.01 6.06
C GLU A 67 24.33 -1.92 7.12
N GLY A 68 24.49 -2.34 8.38
CA GLY A 68 24.62 -1.44 9.53
C GLY A 68 23.29 -1.02 10.14
N SER A 69 22.17 -1.41 9.59
CA SER A 69 20.84 -1.05 10.10
C SER A 69 20.53 -1.62 11.47
N GLU A 70 21.17 -2.72 11.85
CA GLU A 70 20.98 -3.37 13.15
C GLU A 70 21.30 -2.42 14.33
N GLU A 71 22.21 -1.50 14.14
CA GLU A 71 22.56 -0.49 15.17
C GLU A 71 21.47 0.58 15.37
N LEU A 72 20.53 0.66 14.43
CA LEU A 72 19.44 1.62 14.42
C LEU A 72 18.12 1.06 14.91
N PHE A 73 18.07 -0.24 15.21
CA PHE A 73 16.82 -0.90 15.58
C PHE A 73 16.26 -0.31 16.89
N PRO A 74 14.97 0.07 16.89
CA PRO A 74 14.30 0.44 18.13
C PRO A 74 14.34 -0.69 19.14
N GLU A 75 14.22 -0.35 20.41
CA GLU A 75 14.15 -1.34 21.48
C GLU A 75 13.01 -2.32 21.23
N GLY A 76 13.31 -3.61 21.31
CA GLY A 76 12.35 -4.69 21.09
C GLY A 76 12.02 -4.97 19.62
N TYR A 77 12.56 -4.20 18.69
CA TYR A 77 12.34 -4.46 17.26
C TYR A 77 13.04 -5.74 16.81
N LYS A 78 12.30 -6.60 16.14
CA LYS A 78 12.81 -7.85 15.57
C LYS A 78 12.45 -7.93 14.10
N PRO A 79 13.45 -7.91 13.20
CA PRO A 79 13.18 -8.07 11.77
C PRO A 79 12.44 -9.37 11.48
N GLY A 80 11.44 -9.30 10.61
CA GLY A 80 10.68 -10.48 10.22
C GLY A 80 9.63 -10.96 11.22
N ASP A 81 9.48 -10.30 12.37
CA ASP A 81 8.39 -10.61 13.30
C ASP A 81 7.05 -10.16 12.71
N ARG A 82 6.24 -11.15 12.36
CA ARG A 82 4.93 -10.92 11.73
C ARG A 82 3.75 -11.03 12.69
N ARG A 83 4.01 -11.20 13.98
CA ARG A 83 2.95 -11.29 15.00
C ARG A 83 2.28 -9.95 15.23
N HIS A 84 2.98 -8.87 15.00
CA HIS A 84 2.51 -7.51 15.19
C HIS A 84 2.67 -6.70 13.91
N VAL A 85 1.80 -5.70 13.74
CA VAL A 85 1.98 -4.66 12.74
C VAL A 85 2.37 -3.39 13.49
N ALA A 86 3.64 -3.04 13.43
CA ALA A 86 4.18 -1.83 14.07
C ALA A 86 3.82 -0.60 13.22
N VAL A 87 2.58 -0.15 13.34
CA VAL A 87 2.04 0.99 12.58
C VAL A 87 2.87 2.25 12.80
N GLU A 88 3.34 2.46 14.02
CA GLU A 88 4.14 3.63 14.42
C GLU A 88 5.50 3.72 13.73
N LEU A 89 6.00 2.64 13.15
CA LEU A 89 7.28 2.63 12.43
C LEU A 89 7.16 3.15 11.00
N SER A 90 5.96 3.47 10.54
CA SER A 90 5.73 4.06 9.22
C SER A 90 4.83 5.28 9.32
N GLY A 91 5.30 6.41 8.83
CA GLY A 91 4.50 7.63 8.75
C GLY A 91 3.26 7.45 7.87
N LYS A 92 3.44 6.84 6.69
CA LYS A 92 2.30 6.54 5.80
C LYS A 92 1.28 5.61 6.46
N LEU A 93 1.74 4.52 7.05
CA LEU A 93 0.84 3.54 7.66
C LEU A 93 0.11 4.11 8.87
N SER A 94 0.78 4.95 9.65
CA SER A 94 0.13 5.68 10.76
C SER A 94 -1.03 6.55 10.27
N VAL A 95 -0.81 7.32 9.23
CA VAL A 95 -1.85 8.19 8.64
C VAL A 95 -2.97 7.34 8.05
N LEU A 96 -2.63 6.31 7.27
CA LEU A 96 -3.62 5.42 6.66
C LEU A 96 -4.48 4.72 7.72
N THR A 97 -3.87 4.21 8.78
CA THR A 97 -4.59 3.51 9.85
C THR A 97 -5.62 4.41 10.52
N ARG A 98 -5.24 5.65 10.83
CA ARG A 98 -6.18 6.64 11.39
C ARG A 98 -7.30 6.98 10.42
N PHE A 99 -6.97 7.12 9.14
CA PHE A 99 -7.95 7.39 8.08
C PHE A 99 -8.97 6.25 7.94
N LEU A 100 -8.50 5.00 7.89
CA LEU A 100 -9.37 3.82 7.81
C LEU A 100 -10.25 3.69 9.06
N ALA A 101 -9.70 3.92 10.24
CA ALA A 101 -10.47 3.91 11.49
C ALA A 101 -11.57 4.96 11.49
N SER A 102 -11.28 6.17 11.00
CA SER A 102 -12.25 7.25 10.87
C SER A 102 -13.36 6.92 9.88
N ILE A 103 -13.02 6.37 8.72
CA ILE A 103 -14.01 5.91 7.73
C ILE A 103 -14.96 4.88 8.37
N ARG A 104 -14.38 3.88 9.03
CA ARG A 104 -15.13 2.78 9.64
C ARG A 104 -16.08 3.27 10.73
N SER A 105 -15.63 4.22 11.55
CA SER A 105 -16.42 4.70 12.71
C SER A 105 -17.48 5.73 12.35
N ASN A 106 -17.23 6.54 11.32
CA ASN A 106 -18.04 7.74 11.06
C ASN A 106 -18.85 7.67 9.76
N THR A 107 -18.61 6.68 8.91
CA THR A 107 -19.23 6.58 7.58
C THR A 107 -19.56 5.14 7.23
N ASP A 108 -20.40 4.98 6.20
CA ASP A 108 -20.63 3.71 5.49
C ASP A 108 -19.82 3.62 4.19
N ASP A 109 -18.84 4.49 4.03
CA ASP A 109 -18.00 4.55 2.83
C ASP A 109 -17.16 3.29 2.68
N LYS A 110 -16.90 2.94 1.44
CA LYS A 110 -15.99 1.86 1.06
C LYS A 110 -14.79 2.43 0.30
N ILE A 111 -13.65 1.79 0.50
CA ILE A 111 -12.37 2.27 -0.01
C ILE A 111 -11.64 1.18 -0.79
N VAL A 112 -11.02 1.57 -1.90
CA VAL A 112 -10.03 0.76 -2.61
C VAL A 112 -8.65 1.24 -2.21
N LEU A 113 -7.82 0.34 -1.72
CA LEU A 113 -6.46 0.60 -1.27
C LEU A 113 -5.47 -0.13 -2.19
N ILE A 114 -4.62 0.62 -2.84
CA ILE A 114 -3.75 0.13 -3.90
C ILE A 114 -2.29 0.29 -3.50
N SER A 115 -1.50 -0.75 -3.76
CA SER A 115 -0.04 -0.71 -3.70
C SER A 115 0.58 -1.43 -4.90
N ASN A 116 1.77 -0.98 -5.29
CA ASN A 116 2.59 -1.64 -6.31
C ASN A 116 3.29 -2.91 -5.79
N TYR A 117 3.32 -3.11 -4.48
CA TYR A 117 4.02 -4.22 -3.84
C TYR A 117 3.06 -5.18 -3.18
N THR A 118 3.15 -6.47 -3.53
CA THR A 118 2.34 -7.52 -2.89
C THR A 118 2.67 -7.66 -1.41
N GLN A 119 3.92 -7.42 -1.01
CA GLN A 119 4.33 -7.41 0.39
C GLN A 119 3.63 -6.30 1.21
N THR A 120 3.37 -5.15 0.59
CA THR A 120 2.58 -4.08 1.22
C THR A 120 1.13 -4.53 1.41
N LEU A 121 0.55 -5.23 0.45
CA LEU A 121 -0.79 -5.80 0.61
C LEU A 121 -0.84 -6.84 1.74
N ASP A 122 0.20 -7.64 1.91
CA ASP A 122 0.32 -8.58 3.04
C ASP A 122 0.30 -7.84 4.38
N LEU A 123 0.98 -6.70 4.45
CA LEU A 123 0.98 -5.83 5.62
C LEU A 123 -0.41 -5.26 5.92
N PHE A 124 -1.10 -4.77 4.89
CA PHE A 124 -2.48 -4.27 5.02
C PHE A 124 -3.45 -5.37 5.46
N GLU A 125 -3.30 -6.56 4.92
CA GLU A 125 -4.13 -7.71 5.29
C GLU A 125 -3.96 -8.06 6.77
N ARG A 126 -2.73 -8.11 7.26
CA ARG A 126 -2.45 -8.32 8.68
C ARG A 126 -3.06 -7.22 9.56
N LEU A 127 -2.94 -5.96 9.14
CA LEU A 127 -3.54 -4.82 9.83
C LEU A 127 -5.07 -4.96 9.90
N CYS A 128 -5.72 -5.26 8.80
CA CYS A 128 -7.18 -5.45 8.73
C CYS A 128 -7.63 -6.59 9.66
N ARG A 129 -6.91 -7.71 9.68
CA ARG A 129 -7.22 -8.83 10.56
C ARG A 129 -7.09 -8.45 12.04
N LEU A 130 -6.03 -7.73 12.41
CA LEU A 130 -5.82 -7.27 13.79
C LEU A 130 -6.91 -6.29 14.25
N ARG A 131 -7.36 -5.42 13.36
CA ARG A 131 -8.40 -4.42 13.65
C ARG A 131 -9.82 -4.96 13.44
N ARG A 132 -9.96 -6.18 12.97
CA ARG A 132 -11.25 -6.79 12.62
C ARG A 132 -12.01 -5.98 11.57
N TRP A 133 -11.28 -5.41 10.62
CA TRP A 133 -11.84 -4.74 9.46
C TRP A 133 -12.09 -5.74 8.35
N GLY A 134 -13.31 -5.79 7.83
CA GLY A 134 -13.66 -6.62 6.70
C GLY A 134 -13.00 -6.12 5.42
N PHE A 135 -12.38 -7.00 4.68
CA PHE A 135 -11.67 -6.67 3.44
C PHE A 135 -11.77 -7.79 2.41
N PHE A 136 -11.56 -7.42 1.16
CA PHE A 136 -11.23 -8.33 0.08
C PHE A 136 -9.84 -7.99 -0.45
N ARG A 137 -9.17 -8.99 -1.00
CA ARG A 137 -7.87 -8.81 -1.66
C ARG A 137 -7.90 -9.43 -3.04
N LEU A 138 -7.38 -8.69 -4.02
CA LEU A 138 -7.19 -9.16 -5.38
C LEU A 138 -5.77 -8.86 -5.84
N ASP A 139 -5.07 -9.92 -6.21
CA ASP A 139 -3.74 -9.87 -6.83
C ASP A 139 -3.75 -10.59 -8.19
N GLY A 140 -2.60 -10.60 -8.87
CA GLY A 140 -2.48 -11.11 -10.24
C GLY A 140 -2.70 -12.61 -10.44
N THR A 141 -2.85 -13.39 -9.38
CA THR A 141 -2.89 -14.85 -9.44
C THR A 141 -4.31 -15.43 -9.48
N MET A 142 -5.32 -14.62 -9.24
CA MET A 142 -6.71 -15.07 -9.12
C MET A 142 -7.38 -15.22 -10.48
N ASN A 143 -8.19 -16.28 -10.67
CA ASN A 143 -8.93 -16.47 -11.91
C ASN A 143 -10.12 -15.48 -12.05
N ILE A 144 -10.58 -15.28 -13.29
CA ILE A 144 -11.59 -14.28 -13.65
C ILE A 144 -12.91 -14.48 -12.88
N ASN A 145 -13.36 -15.71 -12.73
CA ASN A 145 -14.64 -16.00 -12.04
C ASN A 145 -14.58 -15.66 -10.56
N LYS A 146 -13.45 -15.95 -9.89
CA LYS A 146 -13.24 -15.57 -8.50
C LYS A 146 -13.17 -14.06 -8.33
N ARG A 147 -12.49 -13.37 -9.25
CA ARG A 147 -12.41 -11.91 -9.27
C ARG A 147 -13.79 -11.28 -9.30
N GLN A 148 -14.65 -11.73 -10.23
CA GLN A 148 -15.97 -11.17 -10.38
C GLN A 148 -16.84 -11.38 -9.14
N LYS A 149 -16.75 -12.53 -8.50
CA LYS A 149 -17.46 -12.79 -7.22
C LYS A 149 -17.04 -11.84 -6.10
N LEU A 150 -15.74 -11.57 -5.97
CA LEU A 150 -15.24 -10.61 -4.99
C LEU A 150 -15.73 -9.19 -5.28
N VAL A 151 -15.69 -8.78 -6.54
CA VAL A 151 -16.16 -7.46 -6.98
C VAL A 151 -17.65 -7.30 -6.69
N ASP A 152 -18.47 -8.28 -7.08
CA ASP A 152 -19.92 -8.26 -6.87
C ASP A 152 -20.26 -8.16 -5.39
N ARG A 153 -19.56 -8.92 -4.56
CA ARG A 153 -19.77 -8.91 -3.11
C ARG A 153 -19.33 -7.57 -2.49
N PHE A 154 -18.20 -7.02 -2.94
CA PHE A 154 -17.75 -5.73 -2.47
C PHE A 154 -18.70 -4.59 -2.86
N ASN A 155 -19.28 -4.64 -4.05
CA ASN A 155 -20.22 -3.63 -4.53
C ASN A 155 -21.61 -3.76 -3.89
N ASP A 156 -21.89 -4.86 -3.21
CA ASP A 156 -23.15 -5.03 -2.46
C ASP A 156 -23.13 -4.09 -1.24
N PRO A 157 -24.08 -3.11 -1.16
CA PRO A 157 -24.11 -2.17 -0.05
C PRO A 157 -24.35 -2.84 1.30
N THR A 158 -24.89 -4.04 1.34
CA THR A 158 -25.16 -4.79 2.57
C THR A 158 -23.95 -5.60 3.07
N ALA A 159 -22.93 -5.77 2.27
CA ALA A 159 -21.73 -6.48 2.66
C ALA A 159 -20.92 -5.65 3.69
N PRO A 160 -20.44 -6.29 4.78
CA PRO A 160 -19.74 -5.58 5.85
C PRO A 160 -18.32 -5.19 5.51
N GLU A 161 -17.74 -5.80 4.48
CA GLU A 161 -16.38 -5.48 4.04
C GLU A 161 -16.34 -4.11 3.40
N PHE A 162 -15.46 -3.23 3.91
CA PHE A 162 -15.36 -1.85 3.43
C PHE A 162 -14.04 -1.51 2.74
N ILE A 163 -13.08 -2.44 2.73
CA ILE A 163 -11.75 -2.26 2.14
C ILE A 163 -11.57 -3.28 1.02
N PHE A 164 -11.11 -2.80 -0.13
CA PHE A 164 -10.68 -3.65 -1.23
C PHE A 164 -9.18 -3.44 -1.47
N LEU A 165 -8.38 -4.43 -1.12
CA LEU A 165 -6.93 -4.42 -1.32
C LEU A 165 -6.61 -4.85 -2.75
N LEU A 166 -5.96 -3.99 -3.48
CA LEU A 166 -5.70 -4.20 -4.89
C LEU A 166 -4.22 -3.97 -5.22
N SER A 167 -3.60 -4.93 -5.89
CA SER A 167 -2.30 -4.71 -6.52
C SER A 167 -2.49 -3.83 -7.77
N SER A 168 -1.63 -2.84 -7.95
CA SER A 168 -1.64 -2.01 -9.17
C SER A 168 -1.42 -2.84 -10.43
N LYS A 169 -0.76 -3.98 -10.31
CA LYS A 169 -0.49 -4.93 -11.40
C LYS A 169 -1.58 -5.98 -11.57
N ALA A 170 -2.52 -6.05 -10.63
CA ALA A 170 -3.59 -7.03 -10.68
C ALA A 170 -4.67 -6.65 -11.66
N GLY A 171 -4.96 -7.55 -12.49
CA GLY A 171 -6.13 -7.57 -13.30
C GLY A 171 -6.26 -6.39 -14.22
N GLY A 172 -5.80 -6.52 -15.34
CA GLY A 172 -6.05 -5.62 -16.43
C GLY A 172 -7.43 -4.98 -16.44
N CYS A 173 -7.76 -4.40 -17.49
CA CYS A 173 -8.99 -3.67 -17.75
C CYS A 173 -10.23 -4.41 -17.24
N GLY A 174 -11.15 -3.71 -16.61
CA GLY A 174 -12.51 -4.21 -16.43
C GLY A 174 -13.00 -4.45 -15.01
N LEU A 175 -12.19 -4.23 -13.98
CA LEU A 175 -12.71 -4.24 -12.61
C LEU A 175 -13.62 -3.04 -12.39
N ASN A 176 -14.85 -3.32 -11.98
CA ASN A 176 -15.86 -2.31 -11.75
C ASN A 176 -16.14 -2.19 -10.25
N LEU A 177 -15.34 -1.37 -9.57
CA LEU A 177 -15.39 -1.20 -8.11
C LEU A 177 -16.25 0.00 -7.70
N ILE A 178 -17.43 0.12 -8.28
CA ILE A 178 -18.36 1.22 -8.07
C ILE A 178 -18.98 1.27 -6.68
N GLY A 179 -18.85 0.20 -5.89
CA GLY A 179 -19.25 0.18 -4.49
C GLY A 179 -18.37 1.06 -3.59
N ALA A 180 -17.14 1.35 -4.03
CA ALA A 180 -16.25 2.27 -3.33
C ALA A 180 -16.45 3.70 -3.80
N ASN A 181 -16.36 4.65 -2.86
CA ASN A 181 -16.34 6.07 -3.16
C ASN A 181 -15.03 6.75 -2.75
N ARG A 182 -14.06 5.97 -2.29
CA ARG A 182 -12.72 6.42 -1.93
C ARG A 182 -11.67 5.50 -2.53
N LEU A 183 -10.55 6.10 -2.92
CA LEU A 183 -9.40 5.36 -3.44
C LEU A 183 -8.13 5.95 -2.84
N VAL A 184 -7.26 5.08 -2.34
CA VAL A 184 -5.93 5.45 -1.87
C VAL A 184 -4.87 4.73 -2.69
N LEU A 185 -3.97 5.49 -3.29
CA LEU A 185 -2.71 5.01 -3.82
C LEU A 185 -1.66 5.17 -2.72
N PHE A 186 -1.29 4.06 -2.10
CA PHE A 186 -0.34 4.08 -0.98
C PHE A 186 1.08 4.41 -1.42
N ASP A 187 1.46 3.88 -2.56
CA ASP A 187 2.70 4.21 -3.25
C ASP A 187 2.38 4.56 -4.71
N PRO A 188 2.86 5.70 -5.21
CA PRO A 188 2.66 6.07 -6.61
C PRO A 188 3.53 5.21 -7.52
N ASP A 189 3.04 4.93 -8.73
CA ASP A 189 3.86 4.39 -9.79
C ASP A 189 4.69 5.52 -10.41
N TRP A 190 5.89 5.20 -10.91
CA TRP A 190 6.66 6.13 -11.72
C TRP A 190 5.95 6.44 -13.04
N ASN A 191 5.06 5.56 -13.50
CA ASN A 191 4.24 5.74 -14.69
C ASN A 191 2.85 6.29 -14.29
N PRO A 192 2.53 7.57 -14.57
CA PRO A 192 1.23 8.16 -14.21
C PRO A 192 0.03 7.44 -14.82
N ALA A 193 0.21 6.76 -15.96
CA ALA A 193 -0.87 6.02 -16.60
C ALA A 193 -1.40 4.88 -15.73
N SER A 194 -0.55 4.24 -14.95
CA SER A 194 -0.95 3.17 -14.01
C SER A 194 -1.87 3.71 -12.92
N ASP A 195 -1.57 4.89 -12.38
CA ASP A 195 -2.39 5.52 -11.35
C ASP A 195 -3.75 5.97 -11.91
N GLN A 196 -3.78 6.47 -13.14
CA GLN A 196 -5.03 6.83 -13.83
C GLN A 196 -5.90 5.61 -14.13
N GLN A 197 -5.30 4.49 -14.50
CA GLN A 197 -6.03 3.23 -14.70
C GLN A 197 -6.65 2.73 -13.40
N ALA A 198 -5.93 2.87 -12.28
CA ALA A 198 -6.44 2.53 -10.97
C ALA A 198 -7.68 3.39 -10.61
N LEU A 199 -7.59 4.70 -10.83
CA LEU A 199 -8.71 5.61 -10.60
C LEU A 199 -9.94 5.27 -11.45
N ALA A 200 -9.75 4.90 -12.71
CA ALA A 200 -10.85 4.55 -13.62
C ALA A 200 -11.64 3.31 -13.19
N ARG A 201 -11.15 2.51 -12.26
CA ARG A 201 -11.86 1.36 -11.70
C ARG A 201 -12.94 1.75 -10.70
N VAL A 202 -12.80 2.90 -10.08
CA VAL A 202 -13.72 3.43 -9.07
C VAL A 202 -14.55 4.57 -9.64
N TRP A 203 -13.91 5.55 -10.27
CA TRP A 203 -14.57 6.73 -10.84
C TRP A 203 -15.02 6.45 -12.27
N ARG A 204 -16.20 5.89 -12.41
CA ARG A 204 -16.78 5.47 -13.69
C ARG A 204 -18.29 5.42 -13.62
N ASP A 205 -18.94 5.14 -14.75
CA ASP A 205 -20.40 5.00 -14.86
C ASP A 205 -20.95 4.05 -13.79
N GLY A 206 -21.94 4.50 -13.05
CA GLY A 206 -22.55 3.75 -11.95
C GLY A 206 -22.07 4.18 -10.56
N GLN A 207 -21.04 5.03 -10.48
CA GLN A 207 -20.58 5.62 -9.22
C GLN A 207 -21.66 6.57 -8.67
N LYS A 208 -21.89 6.52 -7.34
CA LYS A 208 -22.85 7.36 -6.61
C LYS A 208 -22.14 8.42 -5.77
#